data_7ea9dc2da7e993f25b51310c3282b18b
#
_entry.id   7ea9dc2da7e993f25b51310c3282b18b
#
_cell.length_a   1.000
_cell.length_b   1.000
_cell.length_c   1.000
_cell.angle_alpha   90.00
_cell.angle_beta   90.00
_cell.angle_gamma   90.00
#
_symmetry.space_group_name_H-M   'P 1'
#
loop_
_entity.id
_entity.type
_entity.pdbx_description
1 polymer ?
#
loop_
_entity_poly.entity_id
_entity_poly.type
_entity_poly.pdbx_seq_one_letter_code
_entity_poly.pdbx_strand_id
1 'polypeptide(L)'
;MKISTVLAAALAAGMMTFAANAAQDNSPQVTKTSLNPDRETVASPGNQEKSEEIRKEESTRQRGLTAEEVLQAARAFKADKPDLLPKTYKAIVKRYAMLNGVPISLAHAVVAIESNYKPHSRGKAGEVGLMQIKPATAKLMGYSGSTAGLFDPETNIKYGMKYLGKARRLGDGTTCGTILKYNAGHAAKRMNPISRNYCHKVKRHIAQSTKLGETRRDGDWGV
;
A
#
# COMPACT_ATOMS: atom_id res chain seq x y z
N MET A 1 19.13 43.65 -23.25
CA MET A 1 18.83 43.00 -24.55
C MET A 1 19.69 41.75 -24.68
N LYS A 2 19.13 40.58 -24.60
CA LYS A 2 19.55 39.34 -25.27
C LYS A 2 18.40 38.34 -25.16
N ILE A 3 17.75 38.15 -26.29
CA ILE A 3 16.68 37.22 -26.60
C ILE A 3 17.35 35.87 -26.83
N SER A 4 16.93 34.81 -26.18
CA SER A 4 17.34 33.46 -26.53
C SER A 4 16.13 32.57 -26.71
N THR A 5 16.04 32.12 -27.87
CA THR A 5 15.12 31.38 -28.70
C THR A 5 14.63 30.08 -28.05
N VAL A 6 13.31 29.91 -28.16
CA VAL A 6 12.59 28.66 -27.92
C VAL A 6 12.90 27.68 -29.04
N LEU A 7 13.33 26.46 -28.70
CA LEU A 7 13.42 25.34 -29.65
C LEU A 7 12.32 24.35 -29.32
N ALA A 8 11.32 24.28 -30.17
CA ALA A 8 10.31 23.27 -30.22
C ALA A 8 10.92 21.96 -30.81
N ALA A 9 10.79 20.85 -30.16
CA ALA A 9 11.12 19.55 -30.74
C ALA A 9 9.86 18.68 -30.84
N ALA A 10 9.65 18.25 -32.08
CA ALA A 10 8.47 17.60 -32.61
C ALA A 10 8.23 16.16 -32.05
N LEU A 11 6.96 15.81 -32.01
CA LEU A 11 6.41 14.47 -31.83
C LEU A 11 6.85 13.53 -32.99
N ALA A 12 7.37 12.36 -32.63
CA ALA A 12 7.40 11.21 -33.53
C ALA A 12 6.53 10.09 -32.91
N ALA A 13 5.39 9.86 -33.53
CA ALA A 13 4.51 8.72 -33.26
C ALA A 13 5.12 7.45 -33.87
N GLY A 14 5.55 6.52 -33.02
CA GLY A 14 5.95 5.17 -33.42
C GLY A 14 4.82 4.18 -33.18
N MET A 15 4.14 3.76 -34.24
CA MET A 15 3.23 2.59 -34.21
C MET A 15 4.06 1.33 -34.03
N MET A 16 3.87 0.59 -32.94
CA MET A 16 4.34 -0.79 -32.80
C MET A 16 3.17 -1.75 -33.02
N THR A 17 3.25 -2.48 -34.10
CA THR A 17 2.39 -3.64 -34.42
C THR A 17 2.67 -4.78 -33.47
N PHE A 18 1.62 -5.28 -32.81
CA PHE A 18 1.66 -6.52 -32.02
C PHE A 18 1.57 -7.73 -32.94
N ALA A 19 2.63 -8.53 -33.01
CA ALA A 19 2.59 -9.86 -33.55
C ALA A 19 2.04 -10.83 -32.49
N ALA A 20 0.94 -11.48 -32.81
CA ALA A 20 0.36 -12.57 -32.02
C ALA A 20 1.25 -13.81 -32.12
N ASN A 21 1.78 -14.30 -31.01
CA ASN A 21 2.48 -15.58 -30.95
C ASN A 21 1.57 -16.59 -30.29
N ALA A 22 1.11 -17.59 -31.10
CA ALA A 22 0.32 -18.72 -30.65
C ALA A 22 1.21 -19.67 -29.85
N ALA A 23 0.91 -19.86 -28.57
CA ALA A 23 1.55 -20.86 -27.72
C ALA A 23 0.79 -22.17 -27.84
N GLN A 24 1.51 -23.25 -28.18
CA GLN A 24 1.06 -24.62 -28.31
C GLN A 24 0.60 -25.20 -26.97
N ASP A 25 -0.57 -25.78 -27.00
CA ASP A 25 -1.18 -26.63 -25.99
C ASP A 25 -0.39 -27.93 -25.83
N ASN A 26 0.13 -28.19 -24.63
CA ASN A 26 0.80 -29.42 -24.28
C ASN A 26 0.11 -30.07 -23.09
N SER A 27 -1.08 -30.68 -23.34
CA SER A 27 -1.80 -31.47 -22.34
C SER A 27 -1.21 -32.89 -22.29
N PRO A 28 -0.89 -33.43 -21.10
CA PRO A 28 -0.49 -34.84 -21.00
C PRO A 28 -1.70 -35.79 -21.12
N GLN A 29 -1.56 -36.74 -21.99
CA GLN A 29 -2.50 -37.86 -22.22
C GLN A 29 -2.61 -38.75 -20.97
N VAL A 30 -3.84 -38.88 -20.45
CA VAL A 30 -4.18 -39.86 -19.41
C VAL A 30 -4.42 -41.21 -20.04
N THR A 31 -3.56 -42.17 -19.75
CA THR A 31 -3.72 -43.59 -20.13
C THR A 31 -4.88 -44.21 -19.33
N LYS A 32 -5.82 -44.79 -20.10
CA LYS A 32 -6.94 -45.56 -19.56
C LYS A 32 -6.41 -46.88 -19.01
N THR A 33 -6.53 -47.12 -17.73
CA THR A 33 -6.39 -48.46 -17.11
C THR A 33 -7.76 -48.99 -16.73
N SER A 34 -7.96 -50.23 -17.14
CA SER A 34 -9.10 -51.10 -17.10
C SER A 34 -9.86 -51.16 -15.78
N LEU A 35 -11.17 -51.15 -15.89
CA LEU A 35 -12.17 -51.44 -14.85
C LEU A 35 -12.09 -52.89 -14.38
N ASN A 36 -12.18 -53.11 -13.10
CA ASN A 36 -12.62 -54.37 -12.49
C ASN A 36 -13.92 -54.07 -11.69
N PRO A 37 -15.07 -54.67 -11.99
CA PRO A 37 -16.29 -54.50 -11.24
C PRO A 37 -16.31 -55.57 -10.14
N ASP A 38 -16.63 -55.18 -8.91
CA ASP A 38 -17.21 -55.96 -7.83
C ASP A 38 -16.56 -55.57 -6.47
N ARG A 39 -17.10 -54.54 -5.85
CA ARG A 39 -17.18 -54.48 -4.40
C ARG A 39 -18.30 -53.51 -3.99
N GLU A 40 -19.47 -54.08 -3.74
CA GLU A 40 -20.50 -53.40 -2.95
C GLU A 40 -19.97 -53.09 -1.57
N THR A 41 -19.89 -51.81 -1.22
CA THR A 41 -19.82 -51.37 0.17
C THR A 41 -21.00 -50.46 0.47
N VAL A 42 -21.87 -50.97 1.31
CA VAL A 42 -23.07 -50.34 1.85
C VAL A 42 -22.65 -48.99 2.52
N ALA A 43 -23.01 -47.87 1.95
CA ALA A 43 -22.80 -46.57 2.56
C ALA A 43 -23.96 -46.24 3.50
N SER A 44 -23.63 -46.06 4.76
CA SER A 44 -24.53 -45.59 5.83
C SER A 44 -24.96 -44.15 5.57
N PRO A 45 -26.24 -43.77 5.67
CA PRO A 45 -26.74 -42.43 5.28
C PRO A 45 -26.27 -41.26 6.15
N GLY A 46 -25.61 -41.49 7.27
CA GLY A 46 -25.16 -40.45 8.19
C GLY A 46 -23.86 -39.70 7.79
N ASN A 47 -23.16 -40.13 6.73
CA ASN A 47 -21.85 -39.59 6.38
C ASN A 47 -21.90 -38.58 5.20
N GLN A 48 -23.02 -38.51 4.50
CA GLN A 48 -23.17 -37.60 3.37
C GLN A 48 -23.55 -36.17 3.77
N GLU A 49 -24.38 -36.03 4.79
CA GLU A 49 -24.83 -34.74 5.31
C GLU A 49 -23.66 -33.92 5.94
N LYS A 50 -22.82 -34.63 6.71
CA LYS A 50 -21.64 -34.01 7.34
C LYS A 50 -20.55 -33.62 6.35
N SER A 51 -20.44 -34.32 5.23
CA SER A 51 -19.47 -33.98 4.15
C SER A 51 -19.94 -32.82 3.29
N GLU A 52 -21.25 -32.60 3.14
CA GLU A 52 -21.77 -31.40 2.44
C GLU A 52 -21.68 -30.13 3.30
N GLU A 53 -21.86 -30.23 4.61
CA GLU A 53 -21.73 -29.11 5.53
C GLU A 53 -20.27 -28.63 5.59
N ILE A 54 -19.31 -29.54 5.69
CA ILE A 54 -17.87 -29.23 5.64
C ILE A 54 -17.46 -28.61 4.30
N ARG A 55 -18.00 -29.11 3.18
CA ARG A 55 -17.75 -28.51 1.86
C ARG A 55 -18.33 -27.11 1.70
N LYS A 56 -19.49 -26.84 2.30
CA LYS A 56 -20.08 -25.49 2.32
C LYS A 56 -19.27 -24.53 3.15
N GLU A 57 -18.78 -24.96 4.33
CA GLU A 57 -17.92 -24.12 5.18
C GLU A 57 -16.56 -23.84 4.52
N GLU A 58 -15.96 -24.82 3.85
CA GLU A 58 -14.68 -24.65 3.17
C GLU A 58 -14.80 -23.80 1.92
N SER A 59 -15.91 -23.90 1.18
CA SER A 59 -16.24 -23.02 0.05
C SER A 59 -16.48 -21.57 0.49
N THR A 60 -17.04 -21.36 1.68
CA THR A 60 -17.25 -20.02 2.25
C THR A 60 -15.95 -19.39 2.77
N ARG A 61 -15.00 -20.22 3.25
CA ARG A 61 -13.66 -19.77 3.67
C ARG A 61 -12.72 -19.41 2.52
N GLN A 62 -12.89 -20.03 1.35
CA GLN A 62 -12.07 -19.76 0.17
C GLN A 62 -12.58 -18.62 -0.70
N ARG A 63 -13.79 -18.15 -0.46
CA ARG A 63 -14.32 -16.97 -1.16
C ARG A 63 -13.71 -15.73 -0.52
N GLY A 64 -12.62 -15.23 -1.10
CA GLY A 64 -12.08 -13.92 -0.73
C GLY A 64 -13.22 -12.89 -0.77
N LEU A 65 -13.31 -12.05 0.28
CA LEU A 65 -14.31 -10.99 0.37
C LEU A 65 -14.33 -10.19 -0.93
N THR A 66 -15.49 -10.03 -1.54
CA THR A 66 -15.66 -9.18 -2.72
C THR A 66 -15.34 -7.73 -2.36
N ALA A 67 -14.96 -6.93 -3.34
CA ALA A 67 -14.70 -5.50 -3.13
C ALA A 67 -15.91 -4.78 -2.48
N GLU A 68 -17.13 -5.25 -2.77
CA GLU A 68 -18.37 -4.74 -2.21
C GLU A 68 -18.53 -5.11 -0.74
N GLU A 69 -18.24 -6.35 -0.35
CA GLU A 69 -18.28 -6.81 1.05
C GLU A 69 -17.23 -6.08 1.92
N VAL A 70 -16.03 -5.86 1.37
CA VAL A 70 -14.99 -5.05 2.04
C VAL A 70 -15.46 -3.60 2.18
N LEU A 71 -16.11 -3.04 1.17
CA LEU A 71 -16.62 -1.67 1.19
C LEU A 71 -17.80 -1.55 2.17
N GLN A 72 -18.67 -2.54 2.22
CA GLN A 72 -19.82 -2.59 3.12
C GLN A 72 -19.38 -2.80 4.58
N ALA A 73 -18.42 -3.68 4.84
CA ALA A 73 -17.80 -3.84 6.15
C ALA A 73 -17.08 -2.56 6.61
N ALA A 74 -16.39 -1.86 5.70
CA ALA A 74 -15.76 -0.57 5.98
C ALA A 74 -16.78 0.54 6.26
N ARG A 75 -17.93 0.52 5.58
CA ARG A 75 -19.06 1.46 5.85
C ARG A 75 -19.75 1.16 7.17
N ALA A 76 -20.03 -0.11 7.47
CA ALA A 76 -20.62 -0.55 8.72
C ALA A 76 -19.70 -0.23 9.92
N PHE A 77 -18.41 -0.48 9.81
CA PHE A 77 -17.41 -0.10 10.83
C PHE A 77 -17.34 1.41 11.08
N LYS A 78 -17.59 2.22 10.04
CA LYS A 78 -17.63 3.69 10.15
C LYS A 78 -18.93 4.20 10.76
N ALA A 79 -20.06 3.49 10.55
CA ALA A 79 -21.38 3.90 11.03
C ALA A 79 -21.60 3.59 12.52
N ASP A 80 -21.01 2.49 13.02
CA ASP A 80 -21.33 1.95 14.35
C ASP A 80 -20.52 2.58 15.51
N LYS A 81 -19.39 3.26 15.22
CA LYS A 81 -18.57 3.92 16.26
C LYS A 81 -17.84 5.16 15.76
N PRO A 82 -18.51 6.31 15.64
CA PRO A 82 -17.85 7.56 15.26
C PRO A 82 -16.76 8.02 16.25
N ASP A 83 -16.79 7.54 17.50
CA ASP A 83 -15.83 7.89 18.57
C ASP A 83 -14.55 6.99 18.58
N LEU A 84 -14.47 5.96 17.74
CA LEU A 84 -13.27 5.12 17.59
C LEU A 84 -12.28 5.63 16.53
N LEU A 85 -12.49 6.84 15.98
CA LEU A 85 -11.48 7.46 15.12
C LEU A 85 -10.25 7.79 15.97
N PRO A 86 -9.06 7.42 15.49
CA PRO A 86 -7.84 7.63 16.26
C PRO A 86 -7.64 9.13 16.53
N LYS A 87 -7.76 9.54 17.79
CA LYS A 87 -7.58 10.94 18.24
C LYS A 87 -6.12 11.43 18.12
N THR A 88 -5.17 10.54 17.82
CA THR A 88 -3.76 10.89 17.68
C THR A 88 -3.27 10.74 16.25
N TYR A 89 -2.38 11.63 15.81
CA TYR A 89 -1.76 11.54 14.48
C TYR A 89 -1.08 10.18 14.25
N LYS A 90 -0.46 9.59 15.28
CA LYS A 90 0.17 8.27 15.21
C LYS A 90 -0.83 7.18 14.83
N ALA A 91 -2.01 7.21 15.40
CA ALA A 91 -3.04 6.22 15.10
C ALA A 91 -3.64 6.41 13.68
N ILE A 92 -3.79 7.66 13.21
CA ILE A 92 -4.17 7.97 11.83
C ILE A 92 -3.10 7.45 10.86
N VAL A 93 -1.81 7.70 11.14
CA VAL A 93 -0.67 7.20 10.35
C VAL A 93 -0.71 5.67 10.28
N LYS A 94 -0.86 4.96 11.40
CA LYS A 94 -0.96 3.50 11.45
C LYS A 94 -2.09 3.00 10.55
N ARG A 95 -3.30 3.56 10.66
CA ARG A 95 -4.46 3.18 9.85
C ARG A 95 -4.20 3.32 8.34
N TYR A 96 -3.76 4.49 7.90
CA TYR A 96 -3.52 4.72 6.47
C TYR A 96 -2.29 4.00 5.94
N ALA A 97 -1.28 3.72 6.76
CA ALA A 97 -0.15 2.86 6.40
C ALA A 97 -0.64 1.45 6.06
N MET A 98 -1.45 0.84 6.92
CA MET A 98 -2.03 -0.49 6.69
C MET A 98 -2.87 -0.52 5.42
N LEU A 99 -3.77 0.46 5.22
CA LEU A 99 -4.62 0.56 4.03
C LEU A 99 -3.84 0.71 2.71
N ASN A 100 -2.59 1.18 2.75
CA ASN A 100 -1.77 1.40 1.56
C ASN A 100 -0.58 0.44 1.45
N GLY A 101 -0.50 -0.60 2.27
CA GLY A 101 0.58 -1.59 2.26
C GLY A 101 1.95 -1.01 2.62
N VAL A 102 1.98 0.03 3.47
CA VAL A 102 3.20 0.66 3.96
C VAL A 102 3.56 0.10 5.34
N PRO A 103 4.79 -0.37 5.59
CA PRO A 103 5.21 -0.75 6.94
C PRO A 103 5.01 0.41 7.92
N ILE A 104 4.41 0.12 9.09
CA ILE A 104 4.05 1.14 10.07
C ILE A 104 5.27 1.94 10.51
N SER A 105 6.41 1.28 10.73
CA SER A 105 7.69 1.92 11.10
C SER A 105 8.18 2.90 10.03
N LEU A 106 8.07 2.53 8.75
CA LEU A 106 8.42 3.40 7.62
C LEU A 106 7.50 4.62 7.56
N ALA A 107 6.18 4.42 7.72
CA ALA A 107 5.21 5.50 7.72
C ALA A 107 5.48 6.54 8.81
N HIS A 108 5.73 6.08 10.05
CA HIS A 108 6.08 6.95 11.16
C HIS A 108 7.41 7.68 10.94
N ALA A 109 8.42 6.99 10.40
CA ALA A 109 9.71 7.60 10.09
C ALA A 109 9.57 8.72 9.05
N VAL A 110 8.77 8.51 8.00
CA VAL A 110 8.50 9.54 6.98
C VAL A 110 7.83 10.75 7.62
N VAL A 111 6.73 10.58 8.36
CA VAL A 111 6.02 11.71 9.00
C VAL A 111 6.92 12.46 9.99
N ALA A 112 7.74 11.75 10.76
CA ALA A 112 8.69 12.38 11.68
C ALA A 112 9.73 13.23 10.96
N ILE A 113 10.27 12.75 9.84
CA ILE A 113 11.28 13.47 9.06
C ILE A 113 10.68 14.65 8.29
N GLU A 114 9.46 14.49 7.74
CA GLU A 114 8.80 15.52 6.94
C GLU A 114 8.35 16.72 7.79
N SER A 115 7.73 16.48 8.92
CA SER A 115 7.11 17.54 9.71
C SER A 115 7.37 17.47 11.23
N ASN A 116 7.98 16.38 11.70
CA ASN A 116 8.01 16.06 13.14
C ASN A 116 6.59 16.10 13.76
N TYR A 117 5.62 15.58 13.04
CA TYR A 117 4.19 15.56 13.42
C TYR A 117 3.55 16.94 13.60
N LYS A 118 4.08 18.00 12.95
CA LYS A 118 3.50 19.34 12.97
C LYS A 118 2.52 19.49 11.79
N PRO A 119 1.21 19.57 12.02
CA PRO A 119 0.21 19.54 10.95
C PRO A 119 0.23 20.78 10.05
N HIS A 120 0.69 21.91 10.56
CA HIS A 120 0.74 23.18 9.82
C HIS A 120 2.10 23.47 9.18
N SER A 121 2.98 22.45 9.06
CA SER A 121 4.27 22.59 8.39
C SER A 121 4.11 23.00 6.93
N ARG A 122 4.98 23.89 6.45
CA ARG A 122 5.08 24.32 5.05
C ARG A 122 6.51 24.13 4.55
N GLY A 123 6.67 23.46 3.43
CA GLY A 123 7.93 23.33 2.72
C GLY A 123 8.18 24.53 1.79
N LYS A 124 9.46 24.73 1.43
CA LYS A 124 9.89 25.83 0.56
C LYS A 124 9.37 25.72 -0.88
N ALA A 125 9.06 24.50 -1.35
CA ALA A 125 8.55 24.26 -2.71
C ALA A 125 7.02 24.01 -2.72
N GLY A 126 6.29 24.47 -1.68
CA GLY A 126 4.83 24.38 -1.61
C GLY A 126 4.32 23.07 -1.04
N GLU A 127 5.17 22.28 -0.39
CA GLU A 127 4.75 21.10 0.38
C GLU A 127 4.01 21.54 1.63
N VAL A 128 2.99 20.75 2.04
CA VAL A 128 2.14 21.10 3.19
C VAL A 128 1.85 19.90 4.08
N GLY A 129 1.70 20.18 5.37
CA GLY A 129 1.15 19.28 6.38
C GLY A 129 2.11 18.20 6.86
N LEU A 130 1.54 17.18 7.49
CA LEU A 130 2.26 16.12 8.20
C LEU A 130 3.20 15.32 7.30
N MET A 131 2.81 15.08 6.07
CA MET A 131 3.59 14.30 5.09
C MET A 131 4.22 15.16 4.00
N GLN A 132 4.24 16.48 4.16
CA GLN A 132 4.82 17.43 3.21
C GLN A 132 4.48 17.10 1.75
N ILE A 133 3.16 16.86 1.50
CA ILE A 133 2.68 16.54 0.17
C ILE A 133 2.41 17.84 -0.61
N LYS A 134 2.81 17.87 -1.88
CA LYS A 134 2.46 18.99 -2.77
C LYS A 134 1.00 18.90 -3.18
N PRO A 135 0.27 20.03 -3.29
CA PRO A 135 -1.13 20.03 -3.76
C PRO A 135 -1.32 19.30 -5.10
N ALA A 136 -0.42 19.48 -6.04
CA ALA A 136 -0.44 18.77 -7.31
C ALA A 136 -0.31 17.24 -7.13
N THR A 137 0.57 16.79 -6.24
CA THR A 137 0.75 15.38 -5.92
C THR A 137 -0.50 14.80 -5.24
N ALA A 138 -1.13 15.55 -4.32
CA ALA A 138 -2.38 15.13 -3.70
C ALA A 138 -3.52 14.98 -4.73
N LYS A 139 -3.61 15.91 -5.69
CA LYS A 139 -4.56 15.81 -6.81
C LYS A 139 -4.34 14.56 -7.66
N LEU A 140 -3.10 14.19 -7.97
CA LEU A 140 -2.77 12.94 -8.67
C LEU A 140 -3.18 11.68 -7.86
N MET A 141 -3.31 11.80 -6.53
CA MET A 141 -3.80 10.74 -5.66
C MET A 141 -5.34 10.76 -5.47
N GLY A 142 -6.04 11.63 -6.18
CA GLY A 142 -7.51 11.75 -6.15
C GLY A 142 -8.04 12.78 -5.15
N TYR A 143 -7.21 13.73 -4.69
CA TYR A 143 -7.68 14.84 -3.87
C TYR A 143 -8.31 15.92 -4.74
N SER A 144 -9.55 16.35 -4.42
CA SER A 144 -10.29 17.39 -5.15
C SER A 144 -10.47 18.69 -4.35
N GLY A 145 -10.01 18.73 -3.10
CA GLY A 145 -10.17 19.90 -2.24
C GLY A 145 -9.14 21.00 -2.47
N SER A 146 -9.22 22.04 -1.64
CA SER A 146 -8.30 23.19 -1.66
C SER A 146 -6.96 22.86 -1.00
N THR A 147 -5.93 23.66 -1.29
CA THR A 147 -4.63 23.56 -0.59
C THR A 147 -4.78 23.72 0.93
N ALA A 148 -5.71 24.57 1.39
CA ALA A 148 -5.99 24.74 2.81
C ALA A 148 -6.50 23.43 3.47
N GLY A 149 -7.33 22.67 2.77
CA GLY A 149 -7.83 21.39 3.26
C GLY A 149 -6.74 20.31 3.42
N LEU A 150 -5.57 20.47 2.81
CA LEU A 150 -4.42 19.59 3.01
C LEU A 150 -3.69 19.83 4.35
N PHE A 151 -4.04 20.85 5.13
CA PHE A 151 -3.57 21.00 6.50
C PHE A 151 -4.39 20.19 7.51
N ASP A 152 -5.57 19.70 7.10
CA ASP A 152 -6.29 18.71 7.91
C ASP A 152 -5.45 17.44 8.04
N PRO A 153 -5.18 16.98 9.27
CA PRO A 153 -4.26 15.88 9.53
C PRO A 153 -4.66 14.57 8.85
N GLU A 154 -5.95 14.26 8.86
CA GLU A 154 -6.44 13.02 8.27
C GLU A 154 -6.36 13.06 6.74
N THR A 155 -6.77 14.17 6.14
CA THR A 155 -6.67 14.40 4.69
C THR A 155 -5.23 14.33 4.22
N ASN A 156 -4.32 14.98 4.92
CA ASN A 156 -2.89 14.99 4.59
C ASN A 156 -2.29 13.58 4.62
N ILE A 157 -2.51 12.86 5.73
CA ILE A 157 -2.01 11.49 5.90
C ILE A 157 -2.64 10.55 4.87
N LYS A 158 -3.94 10.66 4.59
CA LYS A 158 -4.65 9.85 3.60
C LYS A 158 -3.98 9.91 2.23
N TYR A 159 -3.77 11.11 1.69
CA TYR A 159 -3.21 11.28 0.35
C TYR A 159 -1.69 11.11 0.32
N GLY A 160 -0.99 11.49 1.38
CA GLY A 160 0.43 11.21 1.54
C GLY A 160 0.75 9.72 1.60
N MET A 161 -0.06 8.93 2.31
CA MET A 161 0.10 7.47 2.39
C MET A 161 -0.26 6.77 1.08
N LYS A 162 -1.27 7.25 0.33
CA LYS A 162 -1.53 6.75 -1.03
C LYS A 162 -0.29 6.95 -1.92
N TYR A 163 0.33 8.12 -1.85
CA TYR A 163 1.55 8.42 -2.61
C TYR A 163 2.73 7.56 -2.17
N LEU A 164 2.94 7.40 -0.86
CA LEU A 164 4.01 6.57 -0.30
C LEU A 164 3.80 5.08 -0.62
N GLY A 165 2.58 4.57 -0.54
CA GLY A 165 2.26 3.18 -0.92
C GLY A 165 2.52 2.91 -2.41
N LYS A 166 2.18 3.86 -3.30
CA LYS A 166 2.54 3.77 -4.72
C LYS A 166 4.06 3.84 -4.92
N ALA A 167 4.75 4.73 -4.20
CA ALA A 167 6.21 4.81 -4.20
C ALA A 167 6.86 3.48 -3.79
N ARG A 168 6.29 2.78 -2.79
CA ARG A 168 6.77 1.47 -2.33
C ARG A 168 6.65 0.40 -3.41
N ARG A 169 5.52 0.31 -4.08
CA ARG A 169 5.33 -0.65 -5.19
C ARG A 169 6.29 -0.40 -6.35
N LEU A 170 6.55 0.88 -6.67
CA LEU A 170 7.47 1.28 -7.73
C LEU A 170 8.96 1.23 -7.33
N GLY A 171 9.26 1.12 -6.05
CA GLY A 171 10.60 1.05 -5.46
C GLY A 171 10.98 -0.34 -4.96
N ASP A 172 10.43 -1.40 -5.60
CA ASP A 172 10.72 -2.82 -5.33
C ASP A 172 10.48 -3.23 -3.86
N GLY A 173 9.58 -2.53 -3.18
CA GLY A 173 9.27 -2.77 -1.77
C GLY A 173 10.39 -2.42 -0.78
N THR A 174 11.59 -2.06 -1.27
CA THR A 174 12.72 -1.69 -0.40
C THR A 174 12.53 -0.30 0.21
N THR A 175 13.12 -0.06 1.40
CA THR A 175 13.05 1.25 2.04
C THR A 175 13.66 2.34 1.17
N CYS A 176 14.87 2.13 0.65
CA CYS A 176 15.54 3.16 -0.16
C CYS A 176 14.92 3.34 -1.54
N GLY A 177 14.42 2.29 -2.17
CA GLY A 177 13.65 2.38 -3.41
C GLY A 177 12.35 3.17 -3.19
N THR A 178 11.63 2.91 -2.10
CA THR A 178 10.44 3.66 -1.70
C THR A 178 10.76 5.16 -1.51
N ILE A 179 11.83 5.47 -0.78
CA ILE A 179 12.23 6.86 -0.50
C ILE A 179 12.69 7.58 -1.77
N LEU A 180 13.38 6.91 -2.69
CA LEU A 180 13.69 7.49 -3.99
C LEU A 180 12.42 7.93 -4.72
N LYS A 181 11.44 7.02 -4.82
CA LYS A 181 10.18 7.28 -5.52
C LYS A 181 9.32 8.34 -4.81
N TYR A 182 9.36 8.37 -3.49
CA TYR A 182 8.64 9.36 -2.69
C TYR A 182 9.24 10.76 -2.85
N ASN A 183 10.55 10.89 -2.69
CA ASN A 183 11.25 12.18 -2.66
C ASN A 183 11.55 12.76 -4.05
N ALA A 184 12.00 11.92 -4.99
CA ALA A 184 12.38 12.37 -6.33
C ALA A 184 11.27 12.16 -7.40
N GLY A 185 10.10 11.66 -6.97
CA GLY A 185 8.96 11.35 -7.84
C GLY A 185 8.94 9.91 -8.34
N HIS A 186 7.73 9.44 -8.67
CA HIS A 186 7.50 8.04 -9.05
C HIS A 186 8.26 7.58 -10.30
N ALA A 187 8.60 8.51 -11.20
CA ALA A 187 9.39 8.22 -12.42
C ALA A 187 10.91 8.12 -12.17
N ALA A 188 11.41 8.51 -11.00
CA ALA A 188 12.84 8.50 -10.71
C ALA A 188 13.43 7.07 -10.81
N LYS A 189 14.49 6.90 -11.60
CA LYS A 189 15.14 5.61 -11.84
C LYS A 189 16.49 5.47 -11.13
N ARG A 190 17.16 6.58 -10.80
CA ARG A 190 18.52 6.58 -10.23
C ARG A 190 18.53 7.30 -8.88
N MET A 191 19.21 6.67 -7.92
CA MET A 191 19.38 7.25 -6.59
C MET A 191 20.25 8.51 -6.67
N ASN A 192 19.71 9.63 -6.23
CA ASN A 192 20.42 10.90 -6.11
C ASN A 192 20.90 11.15 -4.67
N PRO A 193 21.85 12.08 -4.43
CA PRO A 193 22.38 12.37 -3.09
C PRO A 193 21.32 12.76 -2.07
N ILE A 194 20.30 13.52 -2.47
CA ILE A 194 19.21 13.98 -1.58
C ILE A 194 18.37 12.79 -1.11
N SER A 195 17.91 11.95 -2.05
CA SER A 195 17.11 10.77 -1.72
C SER A 195 17.91 9.74 -0.94
N ARG A 196 19.23 9.63 -1.20
CA ARG A 196 20.15 8.76 -0.41
C ARG A 196 20.24 9.24 1.03
N ASN A 197 20.46 10.52 1.26
CA ASN A 197 20.51 11.11 2.60
C ASN A 197 19.16 10.92 3.33
N TYR A 198 18.06 11.14 2.62
CA TYR A 198 16.73 10.90 3.17
C TYR A 198 16.54 9.42 3.57
N CYS A 199 16.94 8.48 2.72
CA CYS A 199 16.89 7.05 3.06
C CYS A 199 17.71 6.72 4.31
N HIS A 200 18.90 7.29 4.48
CA HIS A 200 19.71 7.11 5.69
C HIS A 200 19.01 7.66 6.95
N LYS A 201 18.37 8.81 6.85
CA LYS A 201 17.57 9.37 7.97
C LYS A 201 16.43 8.44 8.34
N VAL A 202 15.68 7.92 7.36
CA VAL A 202 14.57 6.97 7.58
C VAL A 202 15.05 5.70 8.27
N LYS A 203 16.11 5.06 7.74
CA LYS A 203 16.68 3.84 8.35
C LYS A 203 17.10 4.06 9.80
N ARG A 204 17.76 5.17 10.07
CA ARG A 204 18.19 5.55 11.44
C ARG A 204 17.01 5.74 12.37
N HIS A 205 15.95 6.45 11.91
CA HIS A 205 14.74 6.66 12.69
C HIS A 205 14.03 5.34 13.02
N ILE A 206 13.94 4.42 12.05
CA ILE A 206 13.36 3.09 12.26
C ILE A 206 14.16 2.32 13.31
N ALA A 207 15.50 2.26 13.19
CA ALA A 207 16.35 1.56 14.13
C ALA A 207 16.25 2.12 15.56
N GLN A 208 16.20 3.44 15.72
CA GLN A 208 16.01 4.08 17.03
C GLN A 208 14.65 3.72 17.65
N SER A 209 13.58 3.72 16.86
CA SER A 209 12.24 3.38 17.31
C SER A 209 12.13 1.92 17.77
N THR A 210 12.85 1.01 17.12
CA THR A 210 12.90 -0.41 17.51
C THR A 210 13.59 -0.58 18.85
N LYS A 211 14.76 0.03 19.05
CA LYS A 211 15.50 -0.02 20.34
C LYS A 211 14.67 0.51 21.51
N LEU A 212 13.96 1.63 21.33
CA LEU A 212 13.08 2.18 22.36
C LEU A 212 11.87 1.29 22.67
N GLY A 213 11.40 0.49 21.72
CA GLY A 213 10.34 -0.49 21.93
C GLY A 213 10.82 -1.75 22.65
N GLU A 214 12.08 -2.14 22.47
CA GLU A 214 12.73 -3.26 23.16
C GLU A 214 12.99 -2.92 24.64
N THR A 215 13.60 -1.77 24.92
CA THR A 215 13.87 -1.34 26.30
C THR A 215 12.61 -1.16 27.16
N ARG A 216 11.44 -0.85 26.56
CA ARG A 216 10.17 -0.80 27.29
C ARG A 216 9.60 -2.18 27.64
N ARG A 217 9.89 -3.20 26.83
CA ARG A 217 9.43 -4.58 27.09
C ARG A 217 10.26 -5.26 28.17
N ASP A 218 11.55 -4.96 28.21
CA ASP A 218 12.49 -5.54 29.17
C ASP A 218 12.44 -4.88 30.56
N GLY A 219 11.79 -3.72 30.69
CA GLY A 219 11.65 -2.97 31.94
C GLY A 219 10.36 -3.22 32.75
N ASP A 220 9.40 -4.02 32.27
CA ASP A 220 8.09 -4.19 32.87
C ASP A 220 7.90 -5.57 33.58
N TRP A 221 8.99 -6.24 33.94
CA TRP A 221 8.98 -7.45 34.77
C TRP A 221 9.71 -7.23 36.10
N GLY A 222 9.38 -6.15 36.77
CA GLY A 222 9.92 -5.83 38.11
C GLY A 222 8.85 -5.39 39.07
N VAL A 223 8.39 -6.35 39.89
CA VAL A 223 7.60 -6.35 41.15
C VAL A 223 6.14 -6.71 40.96
#